data_fa4a34c3f4a8a1086d5bf628e54e09a3
#
_entry.id   fa4a34c3f4a8a1086d5bf628e54e09a3
#
_cell.length_a   1.000
_cell.length_b   1.000
_cell.length_c   1.000
_cell.angle_alpha   90.00
_cell.angle_beta   90.00
_cell.angle_gamma   90.00
#
_symmetry.space_group_name_H-M   'P 1'
#
loop_
_entity.id
_entity.type
_entity.pdbx_description
1 polymer ?
#
loop_
_entity_poly.entity_id
_entity_poly.type
_entity_poly.pdbx_seq_one_letter_code
_entity_poly.pdbx_strand_id
1 'polypeptide(L)'
;MKRLLLVLALALPVMAYAKSSAPVYDAQRTTDRIKIDGKLTEAAWKKAASSSEFVDIRGAEWPAPTKSTTVKMVWDNDFLYVGATIIEDNITGSITGHDEIIYHDNDFEVFLDPFGDGKLYYEIENNALGTVMDLMMEKPYSADGQFIMRWDCKGLKLAVSTDGTLNNAKDSDRAWYVEMAIPFAALHRGFMDPRQQKVWRMNFSRVEWLKKGGPEENWVWAPTGRVDIHVPEKWGYVRFCDGDFVPAMPADKIVKNWIWERLKPNWTDEQYAAHFKKAYDCGICAILFEGYDERIYRLCKESGLEAHYWLWTMNRADLLREHPEWGAVNRKGESSYDKPAYVDYYRFLCPSHPEVAEVIAADYLRCANLKYVDGMMLDYVRYPDVVLPVSLWGNYGIDQSRELPEYDYCYCDLCRAKFKEKTGRDPLDDKYPNEDQSWINFRYDAITAVVTKIYDTLAADGKFLSAAVFPGPMMAKRMVRQDWGNWPLKAYFPMTYNGFYNEGPEWIGRSIAESVKAVGGNAAVYAGLMFPDLKGDDLEKALDAAYDNGASGVSFFDGPDDAGLERLKAYLENHNYAPKR
;
A
#
# COMPACT_ATOMS: atom_id res chain seq x y z
N MET A 1 -8.27 42.12 -53.64
CA MET A 1 -9.17 41.07 -53.16
C MET A 1 -8.34 40.10 -52.28
N LYS A 2 -8.30 40.36 -50.98
CA LYS A 2 -7.60 39.48 -50.00
C LYS A 2 -8.65 38.54 -49.42
N ARG A 3 -8.46 37.23 -49.65
CA ARG A 3 -9.27 36.17 -49.00
C ARG A 3 -8.78 35.93 -47.57
N LEU A 4 -9.65 36.21 -46.63
CA LEU A 4 -9.48 35.91 -45.22
C LEU A 4 -9.88 34.44 -45.01
N LEU A 5 -8.93 33.58 -44.66
CA LEU A 5 -9.19 32.19 -44.22
C LEU A 5 -9.50 32.24 -42.71
N LEU A 6 -10.75 31.95 -42.38
CA LEU A 6 -11.21 31.77 -40.99
C LEU A 6 -10.88 30.34 -40.60
N VAL A 7 -9.89 30.16 -39.74
CA VAL A 7 -9.61 28.85 -39.09
C VAL A 7 -10.52 28.74 -37.87
N LEU A 8 -11.56 27.91 -38.00
CA LEU A 8 -12.39 27.51 -36.85
C LEU A 8 -11.57 26.48 -36.03
N ALA A 9 -11.02 26.89 -34.90
CA ALA A 9 -10.49 25.97 -33.90
C ALA A 9 -11.67 25.33 -33.16
N LEU A 10 -11.95 24.07 -33.47
CA LEU A 10 -12.81 23.21 -32.65
C LEU A 10 -12.07 22.90 -31.34
N ALA A 11 -12.44 23.61 -30.29
CA ALA A 11 -12.07 23.20 -28.92
C ALA A 11 -12.87 21.95 -28.56
N LEU A 12 -12.23 20.79 -28.66
CA LEU A 12 -12.75 19.58 -28.03
C LEU A 12 -12.63 19.78 -26.51
N PRO A 13 -13.69 19.51 -25.74
CA PRO A 13 -13.56 19.51 -24.30
C PRO A 13 -12.63 18.36 -23.91
N VAL A 14 -11.48 18.68 -23.32
CA VAL A 14 -10.68 17.72 -22.58
C VAL A 14 -11.51 17.34 -21.36
N MET A 15 -12.24 16.22 -21.46
CA MET A 15 -12.79 15.59 -20.27
C MET A 15 -11.62 15.18 -19.40
N ALA A 16 -11.42 15.88 -18.30
CA ALA A 16 -10.54 15.44 -17.24
C ALA A 16 -11.12 14.12 -16.69
N TYR A 17 -10.48 13.00 -17.02
CA TYR A 17 -10.78 11.71 -16.40
C TYR A 17 -10.41 11.81 -14.93
N ALA A 18 -11.40 11.90 -14.05
CA ALA A 18 -11.22 11.63 -12.64
C ALA A 18 -10.81 10.15 -12.53
N LYS A 19 -9.54 9.86 -12.26
CA LYS A 19 -9.08 8.51 -11.95
C LYS A 19 -9.80 8.06 -10.69
N SER A 20 -10.70 7.08 -10.81
CA SER A 20 -11.38 6.47 -9.66
C SER A 20 -10.33 5.87 -8.72
N SER A 21 -10.29 6.38 -7.52
CA SER A 21 -9.45 5.81 -6.46
C SER A 21 -10.03 4.48 -5.99
N ALA A 22 -9.19 3.47 -5.67
CA ALA A 22 -9.65 2.20 -5.14
C ALA A 22 -10.49 2.43 -3.86
N PRO A 23 -11.70 1.84 -3.75
CA PRO A 23 -12.56 2.07 -2.60
C PRO A 23 -11.95 1.53 -1.31
N VAL A 24 -12.35 2.11 -0.17
CA VAL A 24 -11.91 1.68 1.16
C VAL A 24 -13.14 1.35 2.00
N TYR A 25 -13.08 0.25 2.75
CA TYR A 25 -14.11 -0.15 3.69
C TYR A 25 -13.52 -0.39 5.09
N ASP A 26 -14.16 0.18 6.11
CA ASP A 26 -13.79 -0.02 7.51
C ASP A 26 -14.67 -1.11 8.15
N ALA A 27 -14.16 -2.34 8.19
CA ALA A 27 -14.80 -3.44 8.84
C ALA A 27 -14.66 -3.29 10.37
N GLN A 28 -15.76 -3.01 11.06
CA GLN A 28 -15.78 -2.84 12.50
C GLN A 28 -15.76 -4.18 13.23
N ARG A 29 -15.03 -4.26 14.34
CA ARG A 29 -15.08 -5.41 15.20
C ARG A 29 -16.45 -5.51 15.89
N THR A 30 -17.00 -6.72 15.91
CA THR A 30 -18.26 -6.98 16.61
C THR A 30 -18.09 -7.95 17.78
N THR A 31 -18.89 -7.77 18.80
CA THR A 31 -19.10 -8.73 19.89
C THR A 31 -20.48 -9.39 19.80
N ASP A 32 -21.30 -8.95 18.83
CA ASP A 32 -22.61 -9.52 18.58
C ASP A 32 -22.49 -10.92 17.98
N ARG A 33 -23.29 -11.84 18.44
CA ARG A 33 -23.36 -13.17 17.84
C ARG A 33 -24.15 -13.08 16.54
N ILE A 34 -23.48 -13.29 15.41
CA ILE A 34 -24.09 -13.34 14.09
C ILE A 34 -24.57 -14.77 13.81
N LYS A 35 -25.81 -14.91 13.42
CA LYS A 35 -26.40 -16.18 12.98
C LYS A 35 -26.41 -16.17 11.46
N ILE A 36 -25.65 -17.04 10.84
CA ILE A 36 -25.62 -17.15 9.38
C ILE A 36 -26.91 -17.83 8.92
N ASP A 37 -27.91 -17.01 8.52
CA ASP A 37 -29.20 -17.47 8.02
C ASP A 37 -29.67 -16.69 6.77
N GLY A 38 -28.77 -15.89 6.18
CA GLY A 38 -29.01 -15.09 4.98
C GLY A 38 -29.81 -13.81 5.25
N LYS A 39 -29.99 -13.43 6.52
CA LYS A 39 -30.75 -12.22 6.89
C LYS A 39 -29.86 -11.24 7.63
N LEU A 40 -29.64 -10.09 7.06
CA LEU A 40 -28.78 -9.06 7.64
C LEU A 40 -29.53 -8.26 8.72
N THR A 41 -30.06 -8.94 9.76
CA THR A 41 -30.96 -8.36 10.76
C THR A 41 -30.33 -8.08 12.11
N GLU A 42 -29.16 -8.65 12.40
CA GLU A 42 -28.43 -8.47 13.66
C GLU A 42 -28.02 -7.01 13.90
N ALA A 43 -27.80 -6.67 15.15
CA ALA A 43 -27.38 -5.32 15.52
C ALA A 43 -26.04 -4.93 14.87
N ALA A 44 -25.13 -5.89 14.68
CA ALA A 44 -23.88 -5.68 13.95
C ALA A 44 -24.11 -5.18 12.52
N TRP A 45 -25.02 -5.82 11.76
CA TRP A 45 -25.35 -5.42 10.40
C TRP A 45 -26.04 -4.05 10.31
N LYS A 46 -26.84 -3.68 11.32
CA LYS A 46 -27.48 -2.37 11.37
C LYS A 46 -26.47 -1.23 11.62
N LYS A 47 -25.40 -1.52 12.33
CA LYS A 47 -24.31 -0.55 12.61
C LYS A 47 -23.27 -0.49 11.49
N ALA A 48 -23.06 -1.60 10.78
CA ALA A 48 -22.10 -1.66 9.69
C ALA A 48 -22.50 -0.71 8.55
N ALA A 49 -21.54 0.09 8.08
CA ALA A 49 -21.73 0.91 6.89
C ALA A 49 -21.92 0.02 5.66
N SER A 50 -22.72 0.44 4.70
CA SER A 50 -22.73 -0.19 3.38
C SER A 50 -21.53 0.27 2.56
N SER A 51 -21.01 -0.59 1.69
CA SER A 51 -20.06 -0.20 0.65
C SER A 51 -20.67 0.84 -0.30
N SER A 52 -19.84 1.43 -1.16
CA SER A 52 -20.36 2.05 -2.38
C SER A 52 -21.11 1.02 -3.22
N GLU A 53 -22.02 1.49 -4.05
CA GLU A 53 -22.67 0.69 -5.09
C GLU A 53 -21.62 0.09 -6.03
N PHE A 54 -21.89 -1.10 -6.56
CA PHE A 54 -21.04 -1.70 -7.59
C PHE A 54 -21.11 -0.89 -8.88
N VAL A 55 -20.04 -0.96 -9.64
CA VAL A 55 -19.89 -0.31 -10.95
C VAL A 55 -19.51 -1.35 -12.00
N ASP A 56 -19.58 -0.99 -13.29
CA ASP A 56 -19.03 -1.86 -14.34
C ASP A 56 -17.54 -2.16 -14.07
N ILE A 57 -17.12 -3.38 -14.25
CA ILE A 57 -15.75 -3.83 -13.99
C ILE A 57 -14.69 -3.02 -14.74
N ARG A 58 -15.05 -2.42 -15.87
CA ARG A 58 -14.17 -1.58 -16.71
C ARG A 58 -14.06 -0.14 -16.22
N GLY A 59 -14.95 0.30 -15.34
CA GLY A 59 -14.91 1.64 -14.74
C GLY A 59 -16.12 2.52 -15.04
N ALA A 60 -16.13 3.71 -14.45
CA ALA A 60 -17.27 4.64 -14.46
C ALA A 60 -17.59 5.26 -15.84
N GLU A 61 -16.73 5.13 -16.83
CA GLU A 61 -16.98 5.52 -18.23
C GLU A 61 -17.91 4.54 -18.98
N TRP A 62 -18.17 3.39 -18.40
CA TRP A 62 -19.10 2.39 -18.92
C TRP A 62 -20.49 2.57 -18.30
N PRO A 63 -21.56 2.05 -18.94
CA PRO A 63 -22.89 2.13 -18.38
C PRO A 63 -22.94 1.60 -16.93
N ALA A 64 -23.60 2.33 -16.06
CA ALA A 64 -23.78 1.89 -14.69
C ALA A 64 -24.61 0.58 -14.65
N PRO A 65 -24.37 -0.30 -13.66
CA PRO A 65 -25.21 -1.44 -13.38
C PRO A 65 -26.69 -1.06 -13.35
N THR A 66 -27.53 -1.89 -13.96
CA THR A 66 -28.98 -1.66 -13.98
C THR A 66 -29.66 -2.05 -12.66
N LYS A 67 -28.95 -2.81 -11.82
CA LYS A 67 -29.40 -3.29 -10.52
C LYS A 67 -28.32 -3.02 -9.46
N SER A 68 -28.76 -2.63 -8.27
CA SER A 68 -27.87 -2.29 -7.16
C SER A 68 -27.30 -3.54 -6.49
N THR A 69 -26.03 -3.46 -6.11
CA THR A 69 -25.38 -4.42 -5.21
C THR A 69 -24.53 -3.66 -4.21
N THR A 70 -24.66 -3.98 -2.93
CA THR A 70 -23.86 -3.44 -1.85
C THR A 70 -23.44 -4.52 -0.87
N VAL A 71 -22.31 -4.31 -0.21
CA VAL A 71 -21.81 -5.22 0.83
C VAL A 71 -21.62 -4.50 2.16
N LYS A 72 -21.72 -5.26 3.23
CA LYS A 72 -21.36 -4.87 4.59
C LYS A 72 -20.37 -5.87 5.15
N MET A 73 -19.43 -5.41 5.96
CA MET A 73 -18.47 -6.28 6.62
C MET A 73 -18.33 -5.92 8.09
N VAL A 74 -18.22 -6.95 8.92
CA VAL A 74 -17.79 -6.86 10.32
C VAL A 74 -16.91 -8.07 10.64
N TRP A 75 -16.20 -8.06 11.76
CA TRP A 75 -15.31 -9.15 12.12
C TRP A 75 -15.28 -9.38 13.64
N ASP A 76 -14.89 -10.61 14.02
CA ASP A 76 -14.59 -10.96 15.39
C ASP A 76 -13.20 -11.65 15.50
N ASN A 77 -12.95 -12.42 16.53
CA ASN A 77 -11.67 -13.12 16.68
C ASN A 77 -11.46 -14.27 15.69
N ASP A 78 -12.53 -14.83 15.16
CA ASP A 78 -12.50 -16.09 14.41
C ASP A 78 -12.88 -15.90 12.94
N PHE A 79 -13.73 -14.90 12.63
CA PHE A 79 -14.34 -14.75 11.32
C PHE A 79 -14.32 -13.30 10.80
N LEU A 80 -14.14 -13.18 9.49
CA LEU A 80 -14.64 -12.05 8.72
C LEU A 80 -16.08 -12.40 8.29
N TYR A 81 -17.03 -11.54 8.61
CA TYR A 81 -18.41 -11.65 8.17
C TYR A 81 -18.66 -10.73 6.99
N VAL A 82 -19.26 -11.25 5.93
CA VAL A 82 -19.66 -10.51 4.72
C VAL A 82 -21.14 -10.67 4.53
N GLY A 83 -21.86 -9.56 4.43
CA GLY A 83 -23.28 -9.52 4.11
C GLY A 83 -23.51 -8.76 2.81
N ALA A 84 -24.11 -9.38 1.79
CA ALA A 84 -24.44 -8.74 0.53
C ALA A 84 -25.95 -8.53 0.37
N THR A 85 -26.31 -7.38 -0.18
CA THR A 85 -27.68 -7.08 -0.64
C THR A 85 -27.64 -6.93 -2.16
N ILE A 86 -28.35 -7.79 -2.86
CA ILE A 86 -28.31 -7.93 -4.31
C ILE A 86 -29.73 -7.71 -4.84
N ILE A 87 -29.98 -6.54 -5.42
CA ILE A 87 -31.28 -6.22 -6.03
C ILE A 87 -31.43 -7.02 -7.31
N GLU A 88 -32.54 -7.75 -7.41
CA GLU A 88 -32.80 -8.66 -8.52
C GLU A 88 -34.29 -8.80 -8.73
N ASP A 89 -34.76 -8.59 -9.96
CA ASP A 89 -36.19 -8.68 -10.33
C ASP A 89 -36.61 -10.05 -10.85
N ASN A 90 -35.63 -10.96 -11.06
CA ASN A 90 -35.86 -12.35 -11.45
C ASN A 90 -34.76 -13.25 -10.88
N ILE A 91 -34.94 -13.74 -9.66
CA ILE A 91 -33.96 -14.56 -8.96
C ILE A 91 -33.87 -15.94 -9.58
N THR A 92 -32.70 -16.26 -10.13
CA THR A 92 -32.45 -17.55 -10.78
C THR A 92 -31.21 -18.25 -10.22
N GLY A 93 -31.21 -19.58 -10.34
CA GLY A 93 -30.03 -20.40 -10.03
C GLY A 93 -30.28 -21.82 -10.50
N SER A 94 -29.28 -22.48 -11.04
CA SER A 94 -29.39 -23.82 -11.60
C SER A 94 -28.27 -24.77 -11.17
N ILE A 95 -27.11 -24.22 -10.80
CA ILE A 95 -25.92 -24.98 -10.44
C ILE A 95 -26.03 -25.40 -8.98
N THR A 96 -25.85 -26.71 -8.72
CA THR A 96 -26.04 -27.32 -7.39
C THR A 96 -24.83 -28.08 -6.86
N GLY A 97 -23.84 -28.33 -7.70
CA GLY A 97 -22.61 -29.03 -7.29
C GLY A 97 -21.58 -28.06 -6.69
N HIS A 98 -20.99 -28.44 -5.55
CA HIS A 98 -19.84 -27.72 -4.99
C HIS A 98 -18.67 -27.75 -6.00
N ASP A 99 -17.95 -26.63 -6.15
CA ASP A 99 -16.85 -26.45 -7.09
C ASP A 99 -17.23 -26.56 -8.59
N GLU A 100 -18.51 -26.54 -8.91
CA GLU A 100 -18.94 -26.25 -10.27
C GLU A 100 -18.76 -24.76 -10.58
N ILE A 101 -18.58 -24.41 -11.84
CA ILE A 101 -18.36 -23.03 -12.29
C ILE A 101 -19.62 -22.18 -12.07
N ILE A 102 -19.63 -21.42 -10.98
CA ILE A 102 -20.81 -20.70 -10.48
C ILE A 102 -21.17 -19.49 -11.35
N TYR A 103 -20.22 -18.77 -11.95
CA TYR A 103 -20.51 -17.59 -12.77
C TYR A 103 -21.34 -17.88 -14.04
N HIS A 104 -21.66 -19.12 -14.32
CA HIS A 104 -22.65 -19.47 -15.34
C HIS A 104 -24.12 -19.27 -14.87
N ASP A 105 -24.34 -19.10 -13.58
CA ASP A 105 -25.56 -18.53 -13.00
C ASP A 105 -25.34 -17.04 -12.69
N ASN A 106 -26.40 -16.31 -12.28
CA ASN A 106 -26.21 -15.05 -11.57
C ASN A 106 -25.60 -15.35 -10.20
N ASP A 107 -24.54 -14.64 -9.84
CA ASP A 107 -23.75 -14.98 -8.67
C ASP A 107 -23.37 -13.77 -7.81
N PHE A 108 -22.67 -14.06 -6.73
CA PHE A 108 -21.94 -13.11 -5.92
C PHE A 108 -20.60 -13.71 -5.52
N GLU A 109 -19.54 -12.94 -5.71
CA GLU A 109 -18.16 -13.38 -5.55
C GLU A 109 -17.43 -12.51 -4.53
N VAL A 110 -16.53 -13.12 -3.76
CA VAL A 110 -15.66 -12.49 -2.76
C VAL A 110 -14.22 -12.86 -3.05
N PHE A 111 -13.40 -11.86 -3.32
CA PHE A 111 -11.97 -11.99 -3.55
C PHE A 111 -11.19 -11.44 -2.36
N LEU A 112 -10.25 -12.24 -1.82
CA LEU A 112 -9.50 -11.91 -0.61
C LEU A 112 -8.00 -12.08 -0.84
N ASP A 113 -7.25 -11.02 -0.70
CA ASP A 113 -5.78 -11.04 -0.61
C ASP A 113 -5.36 -10.46 0.75
N PRO A 114 -5.32 -11.28 1.81
CA PRO A 114 -5.00 -10.84 3.16
C PRO A 114 -3.60 -10.25 3.29
N PHE A 115 -2.67 -10.67 2.43
CA PHE A 115 -1.27 -10.27 2.50
C PHE A 115 -0.93 -9.16 1.48
N GLY A 116 -1.86 -8.80 0.59
CA GLY A 116 -1.77 -7.68 -0.33
C GLY A 116 -0.64 -7.79 -1.37
N ASP A 117 -0.11 -8.99 -1.57
CA ASP A 117 1.01 -9.23 -2.46
C ASP A 117 0.60 -9.81 -3.83
N GLY A 118 -0.71 -10.00 -4.06
CA GLY A 118 -1.29 -10.54 -5.28
C GLY A 118 -0.95 -12.00 -5.52
N LYS A 119 -0.64 -12.77 -4.46
CA LYS A 119 -0.26 -14.18 -4.55
C LYS A 119 -1.02 -15.00 -3.52
N LEU A 120 -1.32 -16.25 -3.87
CA LEU A 120 -2.06 -17.16 -3.01
C LEU A 120 -3.28 -16.47 -2.39
N TYR A 121 -4.01 -15.74 -3.21
CA TYR A 121 -5.25 -15.09 -2.83
C TYR A 121 -6.44 -16.00 -3.07
N TYR A 122 -7.57 -15.68 -2.47
CA TYR A 122 -8.71 -16.56 -2.39
C TYR A 122 -9.91 -15.98 -3.11
N GLU A 123 -10.74 -16.88 -3.61
CA GLU A 123 -11.99 -16.61 -4.29
C GLU A 123 -13.07 -17.50 -3.70
N ILE A 124 -14.23 -16.93 -3.43
CA ILE A 124 -15.42 -17.63 -2.95
C ILE A 124 -16.61 -17.09 -3.74
N GLU A 125 -17.22 -17.93 -4.55
CA GLU A 125 -18.41 -17.61 -5.34
C GLU A 125 -19.64 -18.33 -4.78
N ASN A 126 -20.81 -17.72 -4.90
CA ASN A 126 -22.06 -18.40 -4.65
C ASN A 126 -23.19 -17.88 -5.53
N ASN A 127 -24.13 -18.77 -5.91
CA ASN A 127 -25.37 -18.40 -6.57
C ASN A 127 -26.54 -18.22 -5.56
N ALA A 128 -27.72 -17.90 -6.07
CA ALA A 128 -28.93 -17.71 -5.26
C ALA A 128 -29.46 -18.99 -4.60
N LEU A 129 -28.98 -20.17 -4.99
CA LEU A 129 -29.25 -21.45 -4.30
C LEU A 129 -28.37 -21.64 -3.06
N GLY A 130 -27.32 -20.85 -2.90
CA GLY A 130 -26.29 -21.04 -1.88
C GLY A 130 -25.28 -22.12 -2.22
N THR A 131 -25.19 -22.52 -3.50
CA THR A 131 -24.11 -23.37 -4.00
C THR A 131 -22.82 -22.57 -4.01
N VAL A 132 -21.74 -23.18 -3.57
CA VAL A 132 -20.43 -22.54 -3.41
C VAL A 132 -19.43 -23.16 -4.37
N MET A 133 -18.62 -22.31 -4.98
CA MET A 133 -17.30 -22.62 -5.54
C MET A 133 -16.26 -21.82 -4.75
N ASP A 134 -15.20 -22.46 -4.28
CA ASP A 134 -14.11 -21.76 -3.65
C ASP A 134 -12.76 -22.31 -4.09
N LEU A 135 -11.80 -21.41 -4.28
CA LEU A 135 -10.47 -21.74 -4.78
C LEU A 135 -9.40 -20.79 -4.24
N MET A 136 -8.17 -21.18 -4.42
CA MET A 136 -7.02 -20.31 -4.19
C MET A 136 -6.29 -20.07 -5.52
N MET A 137 -5.98 -18.81 -5.81
CA MET A 137 -5.18 -18.42 -6.95
C MET A 137 -3.70 -18.35 -6.57
N GLU A 138 -2.83 -19.01 -7.33
CA GLU A 138 -1.37 -18.86 -7.12
C GLU A 138 -0.94 -17.40 -7.32
N LYS A 139 -1.44 -16.75 -8.36
CA LYS A 139 -1.20 -15.36 -8.79
C LYS A 139 -2.16 -15.01 -9.92
N PRO A 140 -2.25 -13.75 -10.37
CA PRO A 140 -3.11 -13.37 -11.49
C PRO A 140 -2.84 -14.17 -12.77
N TYR A 141 -3.88 -14.43 -13.56
CA TYR A 141 -3.73 -15.07 -14.88
C TYR A 141 -2.79 -14.29 -15.79
N SER A 142 -2.79 -12.97 -15.72
CA SER A 142 -1.85 -12.11 -16.48
C SER A 142 -0.39 -12.32 -16.12
N ALA A 143 -0.11 -12.99 -15.02
CA ALA A 143 1.22 -13.39 -14.57
C ALA A 143 1.47 -14.91 -14.71
N ASP A 144 0.71 -15.61 -15.56
CA ASP A 144 0.72 -17.07 -15.74
C ASP A 144 0.34 -17.86 -14.47
N GLY A 145 -0.55 -17.27 -13.64
CA GLY A 145 -1.09 -17.92 -12.44
C GLY A 145 -2.07 -19.04 -12.78
N GLN A 146 -2.14 -20.01 -11.87
CA GLN A 146 -3.10 -21.10 -11.94
C GLN A 146 -4.03 -21.06 -10.73
N PHE A 147 -5.27 -21.47 -10.92
CA PHE A 147 -6.18 -21.70 -9.80
C PHE A 147 -5.94 -23.07 -9.15
N ILE A 148 -6.19 -23.16 -7.87
CA ILE A 148 -6.05 -24.38 -7.06
C ILE A 148 -7.44 -24.72 -6.53
N MET A 149 -8.23 -25.42 -7.34
CA MET A 149 -9.62 -25.80 -7.02
C MET A 149 -9.72 -26.76 -5.82
N ARG A 150 -8.68 -27.51 -5.50
CA ARG A 150 -8.66 -28.42 -4.34
C ARG A 150 -8.53 -27.70 -2.98
N TRP A 151 -8.39 -26.37 -2.97
CA TRP A 151 -8.43 -25.61 -1.75
C TRP A 151 -9.87 -25.34 -1.36
N ASP A 152 -10.24 -25.69 -0.15
CA ASP A 152 -11.55 -25.37 0.40
C ASP A 152 -11.40 -24.35 1.53
N CYS A 153 -12.30 -23.39 1.60
CA CYS A 153 -12.42 -22.46 2.73
C CYS A 153 -12.99 -23.21 3.95
N LYS A 154 -12.16 -24.06 4.54
CA LYS A 154 -12.58 -24.98 5.59
C LYS A 154 -13.24 -24.27 6.78
N GLY A 155 -14.51 -24.54 7.00
CA GLY A 155 -15.31 -23.94 8.06
C GLY A 155 -16.06 -22.68 7.62
N LEU A 156 -16.08 -22.36 6.34
CA LEU A 156 -16.98 -21.37 5.75
C LEU A 156 -18.43 -21.67 6.17
N LYS A 157 -19.14 -20.65 6.58
CA LYS A 157 -20.59 -20.70 6.77
C LYS A 157 -21.20 -19.71 5.79
N LEU A 158 -22.17 -20.17 5.01
CA LEU A 158 -22.85 -19.35 4.03
C LEU A 158 -24.36 -19.67 4.09
N ALA A 159 -25.16 -18.63 3.99
CA ALA A 159 -26.60 -18.75 3.83
C ALA A 159 -27.10 -17.68 2.85
N VAL A 160 -28.10 -18.04 2.08
CA VAL A 160 -28.81 -17.17 1.15
C VAL A 160 -30.28 -17.08 1.57
N SER A 161 -30.86 -15.89 1.45
CA SER A 161 -32.29 -15.70 1.54
C SER A 161 -32.78 -14.84 0.38
N THR A 162 -34.05 -15.01 0.02
CA THR A 162 -34.67 -14.31 -1.12
C THR A 162 -35.90 -13.51 -0.67
N ASP A 163 -36.04 -12.31 -1.22
CA ASP A 163 -37.26 -11.51 -1.15
C ASP A 163 -37.91 -11.57 -2.53
N GLY A 164 -38.53 -12.72 -2.79
CA GLY A 164 -39.08 -13.17 -4.05
C GLY A 164 -39.12 -14.67 -4.15
N THR A 165 -39.30 -15.19 -5.34
CA THR A 165 -39.40 -16.62 -5.63
C THR A 165 -38.34 -17.08 -6.61
N LEU A 166 -37.58 -18.09 -6.23
CA LEU A 166 -36.50 -18.63 -7.03
C LEU A 166 -37.03 -19.34 -8.30
N ASN A 167 -36.42 -19.05 -9.44
CA ASN A 167 -36.70 -19.68 -10.74
C ASN A 167 -38.15 -19.52 -11.22
N ASN A 168 -38.79 -18.40 -10.89
CA ASN A 168 -40.17 -18.13 -11.33
C ASN A 168 -40.23 -16.81 -12.15
N ALA A 169 -40.05 -16.91 -13.45
CA ALA A 169 -40.07 -15.75 -14.37
C ALA A 169 -41.47 -15.13 -14.56
N LYS A 170 -42.51 -15.54 -13.79
CA LYS A 170 -43.89 -15.03 -13.92
C LYS A 170 -44.23 -13.94 -12.91
N ASP A 171 -43.45 -13.75 -11.89
CA ASP A 171 -43.55 -12.70 -10.89
C ASP A 171 -42.38 -11.74 -10.98
N SER A 172 -42.29 -10.78 -10.08
CA SER A 172 -41.18 -9.85 -9.98
C SER A 172 -40.64 -9.92 -8.58
N ASP A 173 -39.38 -10.27 -8.48
CA ASP A 173 -38.67 -10.36 -7.24
C ASP A 173 -38.13 -8.97 -6.81
N ARG A 174 -37.52 -8.86 -5.63
CA ARG A 174 -36.94 -7.62 -5.14
C ARG A 174 -35.44 -7.74 -4.89
N ALA A 175 -35.03 -8.81 -4.23
CA ALA A 175 -33.63 -8.99 -3.86
C ALA A 175 -33.35 -10.42 -3.41
N TRP A 176 -32.07 -10.76 -3.42
CA TRP A 176 -31.54 -11.86 -2.62
C TRP A 176 -30.39 -11.36 -1.76
N TYR A 177 -30.12 -12.09 -0.69
CA TYR A 177 -29.15 -11.69 0.32
C TYR A 177 -28.20 -12.84 0.58
N VAL A 178 -26.91 -12.50 0.71
CA VAL A 178 -25.86 -13.45 1.10
C VAL A 178 -25.35 -13.08 2.47
N GLU A 179 -25.13 -14.05 3.30
CA GLU A 179 -24.48 -13.90 4.58
C GLU A 179 -23.40 -14.97 4.74
N MET A 180 -22.16 -14.55 4.89
CA MET A 180 -20.99 -15.41 5.01
C MET A 180 -20.26 -15.17 6.32
N ALA A 181 -19.73 -16.24 6.92
CA ALA A 181 -18.69 -16.17 7.94
C ALA A 181 -17.46 -16.91 7.41
N ILE A 182 -16.44 -16.15 7.03
CA ILE A 182 -15.18 -16.63 6.45
C ILE A 182 -14.17 -16.78 7.59
N PRO A 183 -13.75 -18.02 7.93
CA PRO A 183 -12.87 -18.23 9.08
C PRO A 183 -11.44 -17.77 8.74
N PHE A 184 -10.84 -16.97 9.60
CA PHE A 184 -9.43 -16.58 9.46
C PHE A 184 -8.49 -17.78 9.42
N ALA A 185 -8.85 -18.87 10.11
CA ALA A 185 -8.06 -20.08 10.12
C ALA A 185 -7.92 -20.75 8.75
N ALA A 186 -8.88 -20.55 7.83
CA ALA A 186 -8.80 -21.08 6.46
C ALA A 186 -7.83 -20.27 5.57
N LEU A 187 -7.55 -19.01 5.93
CA LEU A 187 -6.77 -18.07 5.12
C LEU A 187 -5.29 -17.97 5.56
N HIS A 188 -4.81 -18.93 6.35
CA HIS A 188 -3.43 -18.97 6.76
C HIS A 188 -2.51 -19.37 5.60
N ARG A 189 -1.36 -18.70 5.48
CA ARG A 189 -0.25 -19.13 4.62
C ARG A 189 0.88 -19.70 5.47
N GLY A 190 0.96 -21.01 5.58
CA GLY A 190 1.91 -21.64 6.47
C GLY A 190 1.77 -21.13 7.90
N PHE A 191 2.78 -20.44 8.42
CA PHE A 191 2.75 -19.86 9.78
C PHE A 191 2.17 -18.43 9.85
N MET A 192 1.78 -17.86 8.71
CA MET A 192 1.27 -16.49 8.66
C MET A 192 -0.23 -16.47 8.96
N ASP A 193 -0.58 -15.78 10.03
CA ASP A 193 -1.95 -15.55 10.44
C ASP A 193 -2.47 -14.28 9.73
N PRO A 194 -3.54 -14.36 8.93
CA PRO A 194 -4.10 -13.18 8.23
C PRO A 194 -4.56 -12.09 9.19
N ARG A 195 -4.87 -12.40 10.46
CA ARG A 195 -5.27 -11.42 11.50
C ARG A 195 -4.14 -10.47 11.90
N GLN A 196 -2.89 -10.81 11.60
CA GLN A 196 -1.75 -9.91 11.78
C GLN A 196 -1.76 -8.77 10.75
N GLN A 197 -2.47 -8.94 9.65
CA GLN A 197 -2.64 -7.90 8.63
C GLN A 197 -3.88 -7.06 8.95
N LYS A 198 -3.66 -5.77 9.21
CA LYS A 198 -4.76 -4.85 9.56
C LYS A 198 -5.51 -4.29 8.35
N VAL A 199 -4.95 -4.45 7.17
CA VAL A 199 -5.53 -4.03 5.90
C VAL A 199 -5.37 -5.14 4.89
N TRP A 200 -6.47 -5.53 4.24
CA TRP A 200 -6.47 -6.53 3.17
C TRP A 200 -6.81 -5.88 1.83
N ARG A 201 -6.33 -6.44 0.76
CA ARG A 201 -6.88 -6.20 -0.57
C ARG A 201 -8.08 -7.12 -0.76
N MET A 202 -9.21 -6.55 -1.13
CA MET A 202 -10.43 -7.31 -1.40
C MET A 202 -11.17 -6.71 -2.58
N ASN A 203 -11.94 -7.55 -3.24
CA ASN A 203 -12.96 -7.11 -4.18
C ASN A 203 -14.21 -7.97 -4.03
N PHE A 204 -15.28 -7.48 -4.58
CA PHE A 204 -16.53 -8.18 -4.69
C PHE A 204 -17.00 -8.04 -6.13
N SER A 205 -17.56 -9.11 -6.67
CA SER A 205 -18.09 -9.15 -8.02
C SER A 205 -19.50 -9.73 -8.02
N ARG A 206 -20.22 -9.40 -9.05
CA ARG A 206 -21.48 -10.02 -9.44
C ARG A 206 -21.44 -10.24 -10.94
N VAL A 207 -21.57 -11.49 -11.37
CA VAL A 207 -21.87 -11.81 -12.76
C VAL A 207 -23.38 -11.81 -12.95
N GLU A 208 -23.85 -11.05 -13.91
CA GLU A 208 -25.27 -10.88 -14.20
C GLU A 208 -25.59 -11.31 -15.62
N TRP A 209 -26.51 -12.25 -15.74
CA TRP A 209 -27.09 -12.72 -17.00
C TRP A 209 -28.50 -12.13 -17.15
N LEU A 210 -28.58 -10.90 -17.69
CA LEU A 210 -29.87 -10.22 -17.91
C LEU A 210 -30.84 -11.02 -18.78
N LYS A 211 -30.32 -11.92 -19.60
CA LYS A 211 -31.08 -12.84 -20.44
C LYS A 211 -30.36 -14.17 -20.57
N LYS A 212 -31.05 -15.26 -20.44
CA LYS A 212 -30.50 -16.60 -20.66
C LYS A 212 -29.84 -16.70 -22.04
N GLY A 213 -28.52 -16.95 -22.06
CA GLY A 213 -27.71 -17.02 -23.29
C GLY A 213 -27.39 -15.66 -23.94
N GLY A 214 -27.63 -14.55 -23.22
CA GLY A 214 -27.16 -13.20 -23.57
C GLY A 214 -25.70 -13.00 -23.18
N PRO A 215 -25.15 -11.81 -23.40
CA PRO A 215 -23.85 -11.45 -22.83
C PRO A 215 -23.97 -11.34 -21.31
N GLU A 216 -22.94 -11.76 -20.60
CA GLU A 216 -22.77 -11.49 -19.18
C GLU A 216 -22.41 -10.03 -18.95
N GLU A 217 -22.84 -9.49 -17.82
CA GLU A 217 -22.37 -8.22 -17.30
C GLU A 217 -21.60 -8.47 -16.01
N ASN A 218 -20.48 -7.79 -15.84
CA ASN A 218 -19.58 -7.95 -14.70
C ASN A 218 -19.59 -6.67 -13.89
N TRP A 219 -20.15 -6.70 -12.69
CA TRP A 219 -20.26 -5.55 -11.79
C TRP A 219 -19.46 -5.79 -10.54
N VAL A 220 -18.66 -4.79 -10.14
CA VAL A 220 -17.68 -4.93 -9.06
C VAL A 220 -17.70 -3.75 -8.10
N TRP A 221 -17.26 -4.00 -6.88
CA TRP A 221 -17.04 -2.93 -5.90
C TRP A 221 -15.85 -2.03 -6.28
N ALA A 222 -14.73 -2.63 -6.74
CA ALA A 222 -13.53 -1.91 -7.18
C ALA A 222 -13.24 -2.24 -8.65
N PRO A 223 -13.39 -1.28 -9.59
CA PRO A 223 -13.18 -1.54 -11.01
C PRO A 223 -11.71 -1.84 -11.32
N THR A 224 -11.50 -2.87 -12.14
CA THR A 224 -10.16 -3.32 -12.56
C THR A 224 -9.67 -2.65 -13.84
N GLY A 225 -10.58 -2.00 -14.60
CA GLY A 225 -10.29 -1.34 -15.87
C GLY A 225 -10.41 -2.26 -17.09
N ARG A 226 -10.73 -3.53 -16.90
CA ARG A 226 -10.92 -4.55 -17.96
C ARG A 226 -11.85 -5.66 -17.46
N VAL A 227 -12.38 -6.48 -18.38
CA VAL A 227 -13.19 -7.66 -18.02
C VAL A 227 -12.25 -8.77 -17.55
N ASP A 228 -11.75 -8.62 -16.36
CA ASP A 228 -10.89 -9.56 -15.63
C ASP A 228 -10.85 -9.12 -14.17
N ILE A 229 -11.39 -9.92 -13.27
CA ILE A 229 -11.41 -9.59 -11.83
C ILE A 229 -10.05 -9.87 -11.16
N HIS A 230 -9.23 -10.77 -11.74
CA HIS A 230 -7.95 -11.20 -11.18
C HIS A 230 -6.84 -10.15 -11.37
N VAL A 231 -7.11 -8.93 -10.89
CA VAL A 231 -6.20 -7.77 -10.91
C VAL A 231 -6.06 -7.22 -9.49
N PRO A 232 -5.43 -7.99 -8.54
CA PRO A 232 -5.42 -7.65 -7.12
C PRO A 232 -4.88 -6.26 -6.81
N GLU A 233 -3.98 -5.73 -7.65
CA GLU A 233 -3.45 -4.37 -7.52
C GLU A 233 -4.49 -3.26 -7.73
N LYS A 234 -5.67 -3.60 -8.29
CA LYS A 234 -6.80 -2.69 -8.48
C LYS A 234 -7.89 -2.85 -7.44
N TRP A 235 -7.86 -3.92 -6.66
CA TRP A 235 -8.89 -4.17 -5.65
C TRP A 235 -8.93 -3.08 -4.58
N GLY A 236 -10.06 -2.98 -3.90
CA GLY A 236 -10.26 -2.09 -2.78
C GLY A 236 -9.47 -2.50 -1.53
N TYR A 237 -9.54 -1.68 -0.51
CA TYR A 237 -8.92 -1.93 0.78
C TYR A 237 -9.99 -2.17 1.84
N VAL A 238 -9.86 -3.24 2.60
CA VAL A 238 -10.66 -3.49 3.80
C VAL A 238 -9.75 -3.34 5.02
N ARG A 239 -10.09 -2.39 5.90
CA ARG A 239 -9.37 -2.12 7.14
C ARG A 239 -10.13 -2.77 8.30
N PHE A 240 -9.43 -3.56 9.10
CA PHE A 240 -9.98 -4.20 10.31
C PHE A 240 -9.89 -3.25 11.49
N CYS A 241 -11.03 -2.66 11.87
CA CYS A 241 -11.12 -1.64 12.93
C CYS A 241 -11.59 -2.28 14.24
N ASP A 242 -10.87 -1.98 15.33
CA ASP A 242 -11.21 -2.41 16.69
C ASP A 242 -11.66 -1.17 17.48
N GLY A 243 -12.96 -0.89 17.45
CA GLY A 243 -13.57 0.35 17.96
C GLY A 243 -13.65 1.46 16.91
N ASP A 244 -14.19 2.62 17.28
CA ASP A 244 -14.25 3.78 16.41
C ASP A 244 -12.82 4.25 16.09
N PHE A 245 -12.26 3.73 15.00
CA PHE A 245 -11.08 4.33 14.41
C PHE A 245 -11.50 5.62 13.69
N VAL A 246 -11.60 6.66 14.47
CA VAL A 246 -11.38 8.01 13.96
C VAL A 246 -9.87 8.10 13.80
N PRO A 247 -9.30 8.36 12.59
CA PRO A 247 -7.92 8.80 12.48
C PRO A 247 -7.79 9.91 13.50
N ALA A 248 -6.92 9.73 14.49
CA ALA A 248 -6.69 10.79 15.44
C ALA A 248 -6.10 11.94 14.62
N MET A 249 -6.97 12.90 14.24
CA MET A 249 -6.49 14.24 13.94
C MET A 249 -5.55 14.57 15.09
N PRO A 250 -4.36 15.14 14.83
CA PRO A 250 -3.52 15.61 15.93
C PRO A 250 -4.44 16.36 16.88
N ALA A 251 -4.60 15.86 18.10
CA ALA A 251 -5.67 16.27 19.03
C ALA A 251 -5.74 17.79 19.21
N ASP A 252 -4.66 18.50 18.89
CA ASP A 252 -4.49 19.94 19.01
C ASP A 252 -4.18 20.61 17.65
N LYS A 253 -4.34 19.91 16.49
CA LYS A 253 -3.91 20.43 15.19
C LYS A 253 -2.45 20.91 15.15
N ILE A 254 -1.59 20.26 15.93
CA ILE A 254 -0.15 20.51 15.96
C ILE A 254 0.52 19.56 14.96
N VAL A 255 1.22 20.11 13.96
CA VAL A 255 1.86 19.35 12.89
C VAL A 255 3.34 19.64 12.82
N LYS A 256 4.13 18.65 12.38
CA LYS A 256 5.56 18.81 12.16
C LYS A 256 5.89 18.60 10.69
N ASN A 257 6.17 19.68 9.97
CA ASN A 257 6.47 19.64 8.54
C ASN A 257 7.96 19.67 8.28
N TRP A 258 8.39 19.00 7.21
CA TRP A 258 9.78 18.72 6.91
C TRP A 258 10.12 19.07 5.46
N ILE A 259 11.39 19.40 5.21
CA ILE A 259 11.96 19.50 3.86
C ILE A 259 13.18 18.58 3.77
N TRP A 260 13.32 17.90 2.65
CA TRP A 260 14.55 17.20 2.26
C TRP A 260 15.43 18.16 1.49
N GLU A 261 16.67 18.33 1.95
CA GLU A 261 17.57 19.34 1.43
C GLU A 261 18.94 18.73 1.06
N ARG A 262 19.40 19.03 -0.15
CA ARG A 262 20.79 18.79 -0.54
C ARG A 262 21.63 20.01 -0.19
N LEU A 263 22.83 19.78 0.32
CA LEU A 263 23.75 20.86 0.62
C LEU A 263 24.09 21.65 -0.66
N LYS A 264 24.00 22.96 -0.58
CA LYS A 264 24.30 23.88 -1.69
C LYS A 264 25.65 24.56 -1.42
N PRO A 265 26.80 23.99 -1.83
CA PRO A 265 28.11 24.43 -1.41
C PRO A 265 28.46 25.87 -1.81
N ASN A 266 27.77 26.40 -2.82
CA ASN A 266 28.00 27.78 -3.32
C ASN A 266 27.13 28.84 -2.62
N TRP A 267 26.28 28.45 -1.66
CA TRP A 267 25.45 29.40 -0.93
C TRP A 267 26.23 30.03 0.22
N THR A 268 26.00 31.35 0.40
CA THR A 268 26.57 32.10 1.55
C THR A 268 25.75 31.82 2.83
N ASP A 269 26.28 32.25 3.98
CA ASP A 269 25.60 32.15 5.27
C ASP A 269 24.27 32.92 5.26
N GLU A 270 24.26 34.10 4.62
CA GLU A 270 23.08 34.94 4.51
C GLU A 270 21.98 34.25 3.66
N GLN A 271 22.36 33.57 2.58
CA GLN A 271 21.44 32.84 1.74
C GLN A 271 20.83 31.67 2.50
N TYR A 272 21.60 30.88 3.22
CA TYR A 272 21.10 29.81 4.07
C TYR A 272 20.22 30.34 5.20
N ALA A 273 20.65 31.39 5.91
CA ALA A 273 19.87 31.98 6.99
C ALA A 273 18.52 32.52 6.50
N ALA A 274 18.49 33.16 5.33
CA ALA A 274 17.24 33.65 4.72
C ALA A 274 16.30 32.49 4.32
N HIS A 275 16.85 31.44 3.71
CA HIS A 275 16.11 30.24 3.32
C HIS A 275 15.50 29.51 4.53
N PHE A 276 16.31 29.26 5.57
CA PHE A 276 15.83 28.58 6.78
C PHE A 276 14.82 29.43 7.55
N LYS A 277 15.05 30.74 7.63
CA LYS A 277 14.07 31.65 8.25
C LYS A 277 12.75 31.62 7.48
N LYS A 278 12.76 31.68 6.17
CA LYS A 278 11.57 31.58 5.32
C LYS A 278 10.83 30.27 5.56
N ALA A 279 11.55 29.14 5.54
CA ALA A 279 10.98 27.83 5.81
C ALA A 279 10.33 27.77 7.21
N TYR A 280 11.02 28.27 8.23
CA TYR A 280 10.48 28.36 9.59
C TYR A 280 9.20 29.22 9.64
N ASP A 281 9.23 30.43 9.08
CA ASP A 281 8.09 31.36 9.10
C ASP A 281 6.86 30.80 8.34
N CYS A 282 7.08 29.86 7.41
CA CYS A 282 6.04 29.19 6.63
C CYS A 282 5.59 27.83 7.20
N GLY A 283 6.02 27.46 8.40
CA GLY A 283 5.49 26.28 9.08
C GLY A 283 6.32 25.01 8.93
N ILE A 284 7.54 25.10 8.39
CA ILE A 284 8.52 24.00 8.45
C ILE A 284 9.10 23.94 9.86
N CYS A 285 9.37 22.74 10.36
CA CYS A 285 9.88 22.48 11.70
C CYS A 285 11.26 21.82 11.67
N ALA A 286 11.57 21.08 10.62
CA ALA A 286 12.81 20.32 10.52
C ALA A 286 13.29 20.15 9.08
N ILE A 287 14.59 19.98 8.92
CA ILE A 287 15.26 19.72 7.65
C ILE A 287 15.97 18.36 7.71
N LEU A 288 15.81 17.58 6.63
CA LEU A 288 16.51 16.33 6.38
C LEU A 288 17.63 16.58 5.37
N PHE A 289 18.86 16.63 5.83
CA PHE A 289 20.01 16.92 4.98
C PHE A 289 20.66 15.66 4.41
N GLU A 290 20.91 15.67 3.10
CA GLU A 290 21.83 14.73 2.46
C GLU A 290 23.27 15.24 2.65
N GLY A 291 23.99 14.60 3.56
CA GLY A 291 25.35 14.99 3.93
C GLY A 291 25.43 15.93 5.14
N TYR A 292 26.65 16.25 5.53
CA TYR A 292 26.92 17.04 6.73
C TYR A 292 27.89 18.21 6.46
N ASP A 293 27.52 19.38 6.93
CA ASP A 293 28.36 20.58 7.04
C ASP A 293 28.01 21.29 8.36
N GLU A 294 28.95 21.35 9.29
CA GLU A 294 28.75 21.93 10.64
C GLU A 294 28.19 23.36 10.57
N ARG A 295 28.66 24.16 9.62
CA ARG A 295 28.23 25.55 9.42
C ARG A 295 26.75 25.62 9.05
N ILE A 296 26.31 24.79 8.10
CA ILE A 296 24.93 24.77 7.60
C ILE A 296 23.99 24.25 8.69
N TYR A 297 24.35 23.18 9.39
CA TYR A 297 23.57 22.63 10.50
C TYR A 297 23.43 23.67 11.64
N ARG A 298 24.47 24.40 11.97
CA ARG A 298 24.42 25.50 12.94
C ARG A 298 23.41 26.59 12.50
N LEU A 299 23.48 27.07 11.25
CA LEU A 299 22.54 28.07 10.72
C LEU A 299 21.09 27.60 10.71
N CYS A 300 20.84 26.31 10.41
CA CYS A 300 19.54 25.69 10.51
C CYS A 300 19.03 25.77 11.95
N LYS A 301 19.83 25.38 12.94
CA LYS A 301 19.47 25.44 14.36
C LYS A 301 19.24 26.87 14.85
N GLU A 302 20.07 27.81 14.46
CA GLU A 302 19.93 29.25 14.79
C GLU A 302 18.63 29.84 14.26
N SER A 303 18.07 29.25 13.18
CA SER A 303 16.78 29.62 12.59
C SER A 303 15.57 28.96 13.30
N GLY A 304 15.78 28.13 14.33
CA GLY A 304 14.73 27.46 15.09
C GLY A 304 14.29 26.13 14.48
N LEU A 305 14.96 25.62 13.46
CA LEU A 305 14.66 24.35 12.81
C LEU A 305 15.44 23.20 13.45
N GLU A 306 14.88 22.00 13.45
CA GLU A 306 15.65 20.78 13.71
C GLU A 306 16.46 20.39 12.46
N ALA A 307 17.68 19.86 12.69
CA ALA A 307 18.58 19.43 11.63
C ALA A 307 18.84 17.92 11.74
N HIS A 308 18.35 17.15 10.80
CA HIS A 308 18.48 15.70 10.77
C HIS A 308 19.37 15.26 9.61
N TYR A 309 20.15 14.18 9.83
CA TYR A 309 21.02 13.63 8.81
C TYR A 309 20.33 12.46 8.10
N TRP A 310 20.15 12.59 6.80
CA TRP A 310 19.62 11.57 5.91
C TRP A 310 20.76 10.76 5.31
N LEU A 311 20.81 9.45 5.60
CA LEU A 311 21.88 8.56 5.18
C LEU A 311 21.33 7.31 4.49
N TRP A 312 21.96 6.91 3.40
CA TRP A 312 21.64 5.67 2.70
C TRP A 312 22.14 4.47 3.50
N THR A 313 21.25 3.49 3.74
CA THR A 313 21.51 2.36 4.64
C THR A 313 22.09 1.17 3.89
N MET A 314 21.31 0.55 2.99
CA MET A 314 21.72 -0.67 2.28
C MET A 314 22.34 -0.39 0.91
N ASN A 315 22.09 0.77 0.29
CA ASN A 315 22.69 1.16 -0.98
C ASN A 315 24.03 1.86 -0.73
N ARG A 316 25.11 1.08 -0.64
CA ARG A 316 26.44 1.54 -0.14
C ARG A 316 27.58 1.12 -1.07
N ALA A 317 27.72 1.85 -2.18
CA ALA A 317 28.80 1.64 -3.14
C ALA A 317 30.21 1.83 -2.52
N ASP A 318 30.32 2.65 -1.48
CA ASP A 318 31.56 2.85 -0.73
C ASP A 318 32.00 1.56 -0.02
N LEU A 319 31.14 0.93 0.74
CA LEU A 319 31.42 -0.32 1.44
C LEU A 319 31.64 -1.49 0.46
N LEU A 320 30.90 -1.53 -0.64
CA LEU A 320 31.06 -2.59 -1.64
C LEU A 320 32.37 -2.50 -2.43
N ARG A 321 33.00 -1.34 -2.52
CA ARG A 321 34.35 -1.25 -3.08
C ARG A 321 35.41 -1.90 -2.19
N GLU A 322 35.19 -1.86 -0.88
CA GLU A 322 36.10 -2.46 0.12
C GLU A 322 35.76 -3.93 0.35
N HIS A 323 34.47 -4.28 0.28
CA HIS A 323 33.90 -5.58 0.56
C HIS A 323 32.94 -6.03 -0.56
N PRO A 324 33.41 -6.40 -1.76
CA PRO A 324 32.56 -6.84 -2.87
C PRO A 324 31.71 -8.07 -2.51
N GLU A 325 32.20 -8.92 -1.61
CA GLU A 325 31.54 -10.13 -1.10
C GLU A 325 30.25 -9.85 -0.30
N TRP A 326 30.07 -8.61 0.17
CA TRP A 326 28.84 -8.20 0.86
C TRP A 326 27.71 -7.82 -0.10
N GLY A 327 27.95 -7.84 -1.40
CA GLY A 327 26.94 -7.49 -2.40
C GLY A 327 25.73 -8.41 -2.36
N ALA A 328 24.53 -7.82 -2.42
CA ALA A 328 23.31 -8.59 -2.60
C ALA A 328 23.32 -9.27 -3.99
N VAL A 329 22.91 -10.54 -4.05
CA VAL A 329 22.93 -11.35 -5.28
C VAL A 329 21.50 -11.63 -5.72
N ASN A 330 21.19 -11.40 -6.99
CA ASN A 330 19.85 -11.68 -7.51
C ASN A 330 19.65 -13.20 -7.78
N ARG A 331 18.42 -13.56 -8.12
CA ARG A 331 18.08 -14.99 -8.38
C ARG A 331 18.80 -15.59 -9.61
N LYS A 332 19.40 -14.77 -10.47
CA LYS A 332 20.27 -15.23 -11.57
C LYS A 332 21.72 -15.47 -11.16
N GLY A 333 22.08 -15.19 -9.90
CA GLY A 333 23.45 -15.30 -9.39
C GLY A 333 24.33 -14.08 -9.66
N GLU A 334 23.75 -12.93 -10.04
CA GLU A 334 24.48 -11.71 -10.36
C GLU A 334 24.55 -10.80 -9.13
N SER A 335 25.75 -10.36 -8.75
CA SER A 335 25.97 -9.43 -7.63
C SER A 335 25.55 -8.02 -8.00
N SER A 336 24.91 -7.31 -7.07
CA SER A 336 24.62 -5.88 -7.19
C SER A 336 25.86 -5.01 -7.30
N TYR A 337 27.04 -5.53 -6.90
CA TYR A 337 28.30 -4.85 -7.09
C TYR A 337 28.72 -4.81 -8.54
N ASP A 338 28.68 -5.97 -9.24
CA ASP A 338 29.10 -6.10 -10.63
C ASP A 338 28.02 -5.65 -11.60
N LYS A 339 26.76 -6.04 -11.31
CA LYS A 339 25.60 -5.79 -12.16
C LYS A 339 24.44 -5.22 -11.33
N PRO A 340 24.44 -3.91 -11.07
CA PRO A 340 23.35 -3.27 -10.31
C PRO A 340 22.03 -3.36 -11.05
N ALA A 341 20.93 -3.43 -10.29
CA ALA A 341 19.59 -3.37 -10.82
C ALA A 341 19.29 -1.94 -11.32
N TYR A 342 18.66 -1.81 -12.49
CA TYR A 342 18.12 -0.58 -13.11
C TYR A 342 19.14 0.54 -13.38
N VAL A 343 19.92 0.95 -12.38
CA VAL A 343 20.80 2.12 -12.45
C VAL A 343 22.16 1.84 -11.79
N ASP A 344 23.22 2.46 -12.30
CA ASP A 344 24.62 2.18 -11.90
C ASP A 344 24.92 2.42 -10.41
N TYR A 345 24.18 3.29 -9.76
CA TYR A 345 24.38 3.59 -8.34
C TYR A 345 23.64 2.63 -7.39
N TYR A 346 22.84 1.65 -7.89
CA TYR A 346 22.16 0.64 -7.07
C TYR A 346 23.13 -0.46 -6.63
N ARG A 347 23.97 -0.13 -5.65
CA ARG A 347 24.99 -1.02 -5.07
C ARG A 347 24.58 -1.45 -3.67
N PHE A 348 23.69 -2.44 -3.62
CA PHE A 348 23.06 -2.89 -2.38
C PHE A 348 23.86 -3.96 -1.65
N LEU A 349 24.00 -3.78 -0.34
CA LEU A 349 24.55 -4.76 0.59
C LEU A 349 23.54 -5.89 0.86
N CYS A 350 24.06 -7.08 1.16
CA CYS A 350 23.25 -8.17 1.68
C CYS A 350 23.05 -8.00 3.20
N PRO A 351 21.80 -7.88 3.71
CA PRO A 351 21.53 -7.64 5.12
C PRO A 351 21.86 -8.86 6.01
N SER A 352 22.08 -10.03 5.43
CA SER A 352 22.38 -11.26 6.18
C SER A 352 23.84 -11.37 6.64
N HIS A 353 24.73 -10.54 6.13
CA HIS A 353 26.11 -10.46 6.63
C HIS A 353 26.12 -9.78 8.00
N PRO A 354 26.57 -10.45 9.08
CA PRO A 354 26.58 -9.86 10.42
C PRO A 354 27.43 -8.58 10.49
N GLU A 355 28.54 -8.54 9.78
CA GLU A 355 29.44 -7.39 9.72
C GLU A 355 28.77 -6.15 9.12
N VAL A 356 27.87 -6.33 8.16
CA VAL A 356 27.13 -5.24 7.50
C VAL A 356 26.30 -4.46 8.52
N ALA A 357 25.54 -5.15 9.37
CA ALA A 357 24.73 -4.49 10.39
C ALA A 357 25.59 -3.72 11.42
N GLU A 358 26.75 -4.28 11.81
CA GLU A 358 27.68 -3.64 12.75
C GLU A 358 28.31 -2.36 12.16
N VAL A 359 28.82 -2.43 10.93
CA VAL A 359 29.45 -1.30 10.26
C VAL A 359 28.44 -0.18 10.01
N ILE A 360 27.24 -0.52 9.54
CA ILE A 360 26.20 0.47 9.31
C ILE A 360 25.76 1.12 10.63
N ALA A 361 25.55 0.34 11.70
CA ALA A 361 25.16 0.90 12.99
C ALA A 361 26.25 1.85 13.57
N ALA A 362 27.53 1.49 13.41
CA ALA A 362 28.64 2.35 13.80
C ALA A 362 28.68 3.65 12.99
N ASP A 363 28.42 3.60 11.68
CA ASP A 363 28.33 4.80 10.83
C ASP A 363 27.19 5.73 11.27
N TYR A 364 26.00 5.17 11.56
CA TYR A 364 24.87 5.94 12.06
C TYR A 364 25.19 6.60 13.42
N LEU A 365 25.81 5.88 14.34
CA LEU A 365 26.21 6.43 15.64
C LEU A 365 27.24 7.56 15.48
N ARG A 366 28.24 7.36 14.62
CA ARG A 366 29.23 8.39 14.32
C ARG A 366 28.57 9.65 13.76
N CYS A 367 27.64 9.51 12.82
CA CYS A 367 26.95 10.66 12.23
C CYS A 367 25.97 11.32 13.22
N ALA A 368 25.27 10.55 14.04
CA ALA A 368 24.37 11.06 15.07
C ALA A 368 25.06 11.90 16.14
N ASN A 369 26.36 11.68 16.36
CA ASN A 369 27.16 12.41 17.32
C ASN A 369 27.89 13.63 16.72
N LEU A 370 27.66 13.95 15.46
CA LEU A 370 28.12 15.20 14.87
C LEU A 370 27.38 16.39 15.49
N LYS A 371 28.04 17.55 15.56
CA LYS A 371 27.47 18.76 16.17
C LYS A 371 26.20 19.20 15.43
N TYR A 372 25.21 19.65 16.18
CA TYR A 372 23.93 20.15 15.69
C TYR A 372 23.03 19.10 14.99
N VAL A 373 23.39 17.82 15.01
CA VAL A 373 22.53 16.73 14.50
C VAL A 373 21.51 16.35 15.58
N ASP A 374 20.23 16.60 15.30
CA ASP A 374 19.12 16.26 16.20
C ASP A 374 18.67 14.80 16.04
N GLY A 375 18.86 14.21 14.88
CA GLY A 375 18.46 12.83 14.60
C GLY A 375 18.96 12.32 13.27
N MET A 376 18.69 11.03 13.04
CA MET A 376 19.10 10.31 11.84
C MET A 376 17.87 9.80 11.09
N MET A 377 17.99 9.71 9.75
CA MET A 377 17.00 9.08 8.90
C MET A 377 17.63 7.94 8.11
N LEU A 378 17.02 6.77 8.18
CA LEU A 378 17.31 5.62 7.34
C LEU A 378 16.67 5.83 5.97
N ASP A 379 17.46 5.82 4.91
CA ASP A 379 16.96 5.70 3.55
C ASP A 379 17.57 4.48 2.88
N TYR A 380 16.97 3.99 1.78
CA TYR A 380 17.37 2.74 1.13
C TYR A 380 17.54 1.57 2.11
N VAL A 381 16.77 1.56 3.19
CA VAL A 381 16.75 0.48 4.19
C VAL A 381 15.82 -0.66 3.70
N ARG A 382 16.26 -1.29 2.61
CA ARG A 382 15.49 -2.23 1.81
C ARG A 382 16.39 -3.01 0.85
N TYR A 383 15.81 -3.98 0.15
CA TYR A 383 16.43 -4.56 -1.04
C TYR A 383 16.28 -3.64 -2.26
N PRO A 384 17.00 -3.90 -3.38
CA PRO A 384 16.65 -3.30 -4.66
C PRO A 384 15.16 -3.50 -4.97
N ASP A 385 14.60 -2.64 -5.82
CA ASP A 385 13.21 -2.75 -6.21
C ASP A 385 12.96 -4.09 -6.92
N VAL A 386 12.18 -4.94 -6.30
CA VAL A 386 11.69 -6.20 -6.90
C VAL A 386 10.68 -5.87 -7.98
N VAL A 387 9.86 -4.84 -7.72
CA VAL A 387 8.92 -4.25 -8.66
C VAL A 387 9.05 -2.73 -8.55
N LEU A 388 9.36 -2.06 -9.66
CA LEU A 388 9.36 -0.60 -9.75
C LEU A 388 7.95 -0.02 -9.69
N PRO A 389 7.79 1.24 -9.26
CA PRO A 389 6.57 1.99 -9.52
C PRO A 389 6.18 1.96 -11.00
N VAL A 390 4.90 1.77 -11.28
CA VAL A 390 4.40 1.48 -12.64
C VAL A 390 4.73 2.56 -13.68
N SER A 391 4.83 3.82 -13.26
CA SER A 391 5.20 4.92 -14.17
C SER A 391 6.63 4.81 -14.71
N LEU A 392 7.49 4.06 -14.02
CA LEU A 392 8.89 3.90 -14.39
C LEU A 392 9.15 2.73 -15.37
N TRP A 393 8.19 1.81 -15.52
CA TRP A 393 8.39 0.62 -16.38
C TRP A 393 8.77 0.97 -17.81
N GLY A 394 8.10 1.98 -18.38
CA GLY A 394 8.40 2.46 -19.74
C GLY A 394 9.81 2.99 -19.90
N ASN A 395 10.41 3.58 -18.87
CA ASN A 395 11.76 4.14 -18.91
C ASN A 395 12.84 3.05 -19.08
N TYR A 396 12.54 1.84 -18.60
CA TYR A 396 13.45 0.69 -18.67
C TYR A 396 13.03 -0.36 -19.71
N GLY A 397 11.88 -0.16 -20.38
CA GLY A 397 11.33 -1.12 -21.34
C GLY A 397 11.01 -2.47 -20.71
N ILE A 398 10.54 -2.48 -19.45
CA ILE A 398 10.23 -3.69 -18.67
C ILE A 398 8.74 -3.79 -18.38
N ASP A 399 8.27 -5.03 -18.29
CA ASP A 399 6.97 -5.39 -17.74
C ASP A 399 7.20 -6.15 -16.43
N GLN A 400 6.80 -5.55 -15.31
CA GLN A 400 6.88 -6.15 -13.97
C GLN A 400 5.49 -6.46 -13.41
N SER A 401 4.55 -6.85 -14.25
CA SER A 401 3.30 -7.49 -13.84
C SER A 401 3.56 -8.73 -12.98
N ARG A 402 4.75 -9.34 -13.14
CA ARG A 402 5.33 -10.38 -12.29
C ARG A 402 6.73 -10.02 -11.82
N GLU A 403 7.19 -10.66 -10.73
CA GLU A 403 8.56 -10.51 -10.25
C GLU A 403 9.55 -11.20 -11.19
N LEU A 404 10.57 -10.45 -11.63
CA LEU A 404 11.59 -10.94 -12.55
C LEU A 404 12.84 -11.39 -11.77
N PRO A 405 13.49 -12.50 -12.16
CA PRO A 405 14.65 -13.06 -11.46
C PRO A 405 15.82 -12.10 -11.29
N GLU A 406 16.04 -11.20 -12.25
CA GLU A 406 17.11 -10.21 -12.25
C GLU A 406 16.94 -9.10 -11.22
N TYR A 407 15.73 -8.95 -10.67
CA TYR A 407 15.40 -7.92 -9.67
C TYR A 407 15.01 -8.51 -8.31
N ASP A 408 15.01 -9.83 -8.16
CA ASP A 408 14.68 -10.52 -6.92
C ASP A 408 15.96 -10.84 -6.13
N TYR A 409 16.17 -10.21 -4.99
CA TYR A 409 17.33 -10.27 -4.09
C TYR A 409 16.91 -10.71 -2.68
N CYS A 410 17.79 -11.24 -1.80
CA CYS A 410 19.16 -11.71 -1.98
C CYS A 410 19.19 -13.23 -2.01
N TYR A 411 19.88 -13.80 -2.99
CA TYR A 411 20.08 -15.25 -3.14
C TYR A 411 21.56 -15.63 -3.01
N CYS A 412 22.38 -14.84 -2.30
CA CYS A 412 23.78 -15.19 -2.06
C CYS A 412 23.89 -16.48 -1.24
N ASP A 413 25.05 -17.13 -1.29
CA ASP A 413 25.28 -18.40 -0.61
C ASP A 413 25.02 -18.33 0.90
N LEU A 414 25.35 -17.19 1.54
CA LEU A 414 25.09 -16.97 2.97
C LEU A 414 23.59 -16.95 3.29
N CYS A 415 22.78 -16.22 2.50
CA CYS A 415 21.33 -16.18 2.68
C CYS A 415 20.71 -17.57 2.53
N ARG A 416 21.11 -18.29 1.48
CA ARG A 416 20.63 -19.64 1.19
C ARG A 416 21.04 -20.61 2.29
N ALA A 417 22.29 -20.55 2.77
CA ALA A 417 22.77 -21.41 3.86
C ALA A 417 22.00 -21.15 5.17
N LYS A 418 21.81 -19.90 5.57
CA LYS A 418 21.02 -19.52 6.76
C LYS A 418 19.57 -19.98 6.65
N PHE A 419 18.96 -19.82 5.49
CA PHE A 419 17.59 -20.29 5.27
C PHE A 419 17.50 -21.82 5.34
N LYS A 420 18.45 -22.52 4.73
CA LYS A 420 18.52 -23.98 4.77
C LYS A 420 18.74 -24.50 6.19
N GLU A 421 19.58 -23.85 6.98
CA GLU A 421 19.75 -24.17 8.40
C GLU A 421 18.43 -24.05 9.17
N LYS A 422 17.65 -22.99 8.91
CA LYS A 422 16.36 -22.71 9.58
C LYS A 422 15.23 -23.64 9.12
N THR A 423 15.21 -24.04 7.85
CA THR A 423 14.03 -24.69 7.22
C THR A 423 14.30 -26.08 6.66
N GLY A 424 15.56 -26.51 6.54
CA GLY A 424 15.96 -27.76 5.92
C GLY A 424 16.01 -27.77 4.39
N ARG A 425 15.66 -26.66 3.71
CA ARG A 425 15.57 -26.57 2.24
C ARG A 425 16.27 -25.33 1.68
N ASP A 426 16.79 -25.44 0.47
CA ASP A 426 17.37 -24.32 -0.26
C ASP A 426 16.24 -23.62 -1.06
N PRO A 427 16.14 -22.29 -1.05
CA PRO A 427 15.09 -21.61 -1.81
C PRO A 427 15.19 -21.83 -3.32
N LEU A 428 16.38 -22.13 -3.86
CA LEU A 428 16.55 -22.42 -5.30
C LEU A 428 16.15 -23.84 -5.70
N ASP A 429 15.85 -24.72 -4.73
CA ASP A 429 15.24 -26.03 -5.02
C ASP A 429 13.76 -25.89 -5.41
N ASP A 430 13.14 -24.73 -5.09
CA ASP A 430 11.77 -24.41 -5.50
C ASP A 430 11.75 -23.81 -6.92
N LYS A 431 10.76 -24.19 -7.71
CA LYS A 431 10.55 -23.64 -9.05
C LYS A 431 10.23 -22.13 -9.00
N TYR A 432 9.54 -21.70 -7.95
CA TYR A 432 9.10 -20.32 -7.75
C TYR A 432 9.48 -19.80 -6.35
N PRO A 433 10.79 -19.63 -6.06
CA PRO A 433 11.22 -19.25 -4.73
C PRO A 433 10.72 -17.86 -4.29
N ASN A 434 10.41 -16.98 -5.25
CA ASN A 434 9.79 -15.68 -4.98
C ASN A 434 8.33 -15.78 -4.51
N GLU A 435 7.74 -16.97 -4.52
CA GLU A 435 6.38 -17.26 -4.04
C GLU A 435 6.41 -18.04 -2.70
N ASP A 436 7.58 -18.52 -2.29
CA ASP A 436 7.77 -19.14 -0.97
C ASP A 436 7.71 -18.08 0.14
N GLN A 437 6.62 -18.07 0.89
CA GLN A 437 6.42 -17.09 1.95
C GLN A 437 7.45 -17.20 3.08
N SER A 438 7.98 -18.40 3.34
CA SER A 438 9.04 -18.57 4.34
C SER A 438 10.32 -17.88 3.90
N TRP A 439 10.65 -17.96 2.58
CA TRP A 439 11.77 -17.26 1.99
C TRP A 439 11.56 -15.74 1.94
N ILE A 440 10.36 -15.30 1.62
CA ILE A 440 9.98 -13.88 1.66
C ILE A 440 10.13 -13.32 3.08
N ASN A 441 9.60 -14.03 4.09
CA ASN A 441 9.70 -13.61 5.49
C ASN A 441 11.15 -13.58 5.99
N PHE A 442 11.97 -14.57 5.58
CA PHE A 442 13.40 -14.55 5.90
C PHE A 442 14.07 -13.25 5.44
N ARG A 443 13.68 -12.73 4.28
CA ARG A 443 14.22 -11.47 3.75
C ARG A 443 13.67 -10.24 4.48
N TYR A 444 12.41 -10.25 4.92
CA TYR A 444 11.87 -9.20 5.80
C TYR A 444 12.62 -9.17 7.14
N ASP A 445 12.81 -10.34 7.74
CA ASP A 445 13.53 -10.49 9.01
C ASP A 445 14.98 -9.97 8.92
N ALA A 446 15.64 -10.20 7.78
CA ALA A 446 17.02 -9.77 7.57
C ALA A 446 17.14 -8.22 7.54
N ILE A 447 16.23 -7.50 6.88
CA ILE A 447 16.21 -6.03 6.92
C ILE A 447 15.83 -5.54 8.32
N THR A 448 14.83 -6.16 8.94
CA THR A 448 14.39 -5.80 10.30
C THR A 448 15.50 -5.93 11.31
N ALA A 449 16.35 -6.97 11.18
CA ALA A 449 17.53 -7.15 12.05
C ALA A 449 18.55 -5.99 11.93
N VAL A 450 18.80 -5.50 10.70
CA VAL A 450 19.66 -4.33 10.49
C VAL A 450 19.06 -3.09 11.14
N VAL A 451 17.77 -2.84 10.95
CA VAL A 451 17.08 -1.70 11.56
C VAL A 451 17.12 -1.76 13.08
N THR A 452 16.85 -2.94 13.65
CA THR A 452 16.88 -3.16 15.10
C THR A 452 18.29 -2.89 15.66
N LYS A 453 19.32 -3.39 14.97
CA LYS A 453 20.72 -3.14 15.38
C LYS A 453 21.06 -1.65 15.39
N ILE A 454 20.67 -0.91 14.37
CA ILE A 454 20.88 0.55 14.32
C ILE A 454 20.09 1.24 15.45
N TYR A 455 18.83 0.87 15.62
CA TYR A 455 17.97 1.42 16.67
C TYR A 455 18.55 1.20 18.07
N ASP A 456 18.95 -0.01 18.41
CA ASP A 456 19.52 -0.35 19.71
C ASP A 456 20.82 0.42 19.96
N THR A 457 21.64 0.60 18.91
CA THR A 457 22.89 1.34 18.98
C THR A 457 22.66 2.83 19.27
N LEU A 458 21.66 3.45 18.62
CA LEU A 458 21.37 4.88 18.79
C LEU A 458 20.51 5.17 20.03
N ALA A 459 19.64 4.24 20.43
CA ALA A 459 18.76 4.40 21.59
C ALA A 459 19.54 4.55 22.89
N ALA A 460 20.72 3.93 23.00
CA ALA A 460 21.61 4.07 24.15
C ALA A 460 22.04 5.53 24.37
N ASP A 461 22.14 6.33 23.29
CA ASP A 461 22.53 7.74 23.32
C ASP A 461 21.30 8.69 23.23
N GLY A 462 20.07 8.15 23.29
CA GLY A 462 18.83 8.91 23.22
C GLY A 462 18.59 9.62 21.88
N LYS A 463 19.22 9.17 20.80
CA LYS A 463 19.16 9.80 19.48
C LYS A 463 17.85 9.44 18.76
N PHE A 464 17.26 10.44 18.11
CA PHE A 464 16.07 10.24 17.29
C PHE A 464 16.42 9.48 16.00
N LEU A 465 15.64 8.42 15.70
CA LEU A 465 15.79 7.62 14.50
C LEU A 465 14.47 7.50 13.76
N SER A 466 14.49 7.77 12.46
CA SER A 466 13.35 7.69 11.55
C SER A 466 13.73 6.93 10.27
N ALA A 467 12.75 6.63 9.42
CA ALA A 467 13.00 5.97 8.14
C ALA A 467 12.13 6.52 7.01
N ALA A 468 12.76 6.70 5.84
CA ALA A 468 12.06 6.78 4.56
C ALA A 468 11.60 5.38 4.16
N VAL A 469 10.32 5.22 3.87
CA VAL A 469 9.71 3.92 3.58
C VAL A 469 8.81 3.99 2.35
N PHE A 470 8.60 2.85 1.70
CA PHE A 470 7.63 2.77 0.62
C PHE A 470 6.20 3.01 1.14
N PRO A 471 5.31 3.57 0.29
CA PRO A 471 3.95 3.95 0.70
C PRO A 471 3.13 2.73 1.11
N GLY A 472 2.61 2.75 2.32
CA GLY A 472 1.84 1.65 2.88
C GLY A 472 2.65 0.37 3.13
N PRO A 473 2.41 -0.32 4.27
CA PRO A 473 3.19 -1.53 4.62
C PRO A 473 3.09 -2.65 3.59
N MET A 474 1.92 -2.82 2.96
CA MET A 474 1.72 -3.90 1.98
C MET A 474 2.49 -3.65 0.69
N MET A 475 2.44 -2.42 0.17
CA MET A 475 3.21 -2.03 -1.01
C MET A 475 4.71 -2.14 -0.76
N ALA A 476 5.18 -1.70 0.40
CA ALA A 476 6.58 -1.80 0.82
C ALA A 476 7.08 -3.26 0.87
N LYS A 477 6.28 -4.17 1.42
CA LYS A 477 6.58 -5.61 1.43
C LYS A 477 6.73 -6.18 0.02
N ARG A 478 5.79 -5.86 -0.86
CA ARG A 478 5.76 -6.38 -2.23
C ARG A 478 6.91 -5.82 -3.06
N MET A 479 7.06 -4.49 -3.07
CA MET A 479 7.95 -3.84 -4.02
C MET A 479 9.41 -3.90 -3.63
N VAL A 480 9.73 -3.86 -2.33
CA VAL A 480 11.12 -3.72 -1.85
C VAL A 480 11.46 -4.59 -0.65
N ARG A 481 10.60 -5.55 -0.30
CA ARG A 481 10.79 -6.45 0.85
C ARG A 481 10.97 -5.70 2.18
N GLN A 482 10.25 -4.61 2.38
CA GLN A 482 10.36 -3.72 3.53
C GLN A 482 9.14 -3.90 4.46
N ASP A 483 9.34 -4.59 5.59
CA ASP A 483 8.29 -4.84 6.60
C ASP A 483 8.35 -3.81 7.73
N TRP A 484 8.25 -2.54 7.37
CA TRP A 484 8.51 -1.43 8.28
C TRP A 484 7.45 -1.23 9.37
N GLY A 485 6.23 -1.75 9.21
CA GLY A 485 5.20 -1.68 10.24
C GLY A 485 5.58 -2.34 11.57
N ASN A 486 6.59 -3.23 11.56
CA ASN A 486 7.08 -3.95 12.72
C ASN A 486 8.42 -3.41 13.27
N TRP A 487 8.93 -2.28 12.75
CA TRP A 487 10.20 -1.73 13.22
C TRP A 487 10.05 -0.91 14.50
N PRO A 488 11.08 -0.83 15.38
CA PRO A 488 11.01 -0.12 16.66
C PRO A 488 11.16 1.41 16.54
N LEU A 489 10.94 1.98 15.37
CA LEU A 489 11.19 3.40 15.12
C LEU A 489 10.07 4.30 15.67
N LYS A 490 10.39 5.59 15.87
CA LYS A 490 9.45 6.60 16.39
C LYS A 490 8.85 7.49 15.31
N ALA A 491 9.36 7.42 14.08
CA ALA A 491 8.83 8.16 12.95
C ALA A 491 9.09 7.45 11.62
N TYR A 492 8.10 7.52 10.74
CA TYR A 492 8.15 6.99 9.37
C TYR A 492 7.75 8.06 8.38
N PHE A 493 8.41 8.04 7.23
CA PHE A 493 8.20 8.94 6.12
C PHE A 493 7.82 8.12 4.88
N PRO A 494 6.56 7.67 4.76
CA PRO A 494 6.08 6.99 3.56
C PRO A 494 6.24 7.92 2.35
N MET A 495 6.98 7.49 1.34
CA MET A 495 7.22 8.22 0.10
C MET A 495 5.97 8.17 -0.79
N THR A 496 4.91 8.90 -0.40
CA THR A 496 3.62 8.92 -1.09
C THR A 496 3.66 9.77 -2.36
N TYR A 497 4.68 9.56 -3.19
CA TYR A 497 4.93 10.23 -4.47
C TYR A 497 3.92 9.71 -5.51
N ASN A 498 2.70 10.20 -5.44
CA ASN A 498 1.56 9.69 -6.20
C ASN A 498 1.79 9.63 -7.72
N GLY A 499 2.56 10.54 -8.29
CA GLY A 499 2.95 10.52 -9.70
C GLY A 499 3.68 9.25 -10.12
N PHE A 500 4.52 8.66 -9.27
CA PHE A 500 5.23 7.41 -9.53
C PHE A 500 4.29 6.20 -9.69
N TYR A 501 3.12 6.28 -9.07
CA TYR A 501 2.12 5.21 -9.08
C TYR A 501 0.97 5.49 -10.05
N ASN A 502 1.06 6.57 -10.86
CA ASN A 502 -0.01 7.05 -11.74
C ASN A 502 -1.33 7.31 -10.99
N GLU A 503 -1.23 7.83 -9.75
CA GLU A 503 -2.36 8.09 -8.87
C GLU A 503 -2.58 9.60 -8.67
N GLY A 504 -3.80 9.99 -8.28
CA GLY A 504 -4.12 11.36 -7.88
C GLY A 504 -3.74 11.66 -6.42
N PRO A 505 -3.85 12.93 -5.97
CA PRO A 505 -3.54 13.31 -4.58
C PRO A 505 -4.34 12.54 -3.52
N GLU A 506 -5.56 12.10 -3.84
CA GLU A 506 -6.42 11.33 -2.93
C GLU A 506 -5.81 9.98 -2.50
N TRP A 507 -4.97 9.40 -3.36
CA TRP A 507 -4.24 8.17 -3.05
C TRP A 507 -3.28 8.36 -1.87
N ILE A 508 -2.74 9.57 -1.67
CA ILE A 508 -1.89 9.91 -0.52
C ILE A 508 -2.64 9.62 0.77
N GLY A 509 -3.92 10.04 0.85
CA GLY A 509 -4.76 9.82 2.03
C GLY A 509 -4.92 8.33 2.37
N ARG A 510 -5.17 7.49 1.38
CA ARG A 510 -5.29 6.03 1.59
C ARG A 510 -3.98 5.43 2.10
N SER A 511 -2.87 5.80 1.48
CA SER A 511 -1.55 5.32 1.89
C SER A 511 -1.18 5.76 3.31
N ILE A 512 -1.52 6.99 3.69
CA ILE A 512 -1.29 7.52 5.03
C ILE A 512 -2.20 6.83 6.06
N ALA A 513 -3.49 6.64 5.77
CA ALA A 513 -4.39 5.93 6.67
C ALA A 513 -3.91 4.50 6.96
N GLU A 514 -3.45 3.78 5.93
CA GLU A 514 -2.82 2.46 6.07
C GLU A 514 -1.58 2.52 6.96
N SER A 515 -0.72 3.52 6.72
CA SER A 515 0.53 3.72 7.46
C SER A 515 0.29 4.05 8.94
N VAL A 516 -0.61 4.99 9.22
CA VAL A 516 -0.98 5.40 10.60
C VAL A 516 -1.54 4.21 11.37
N LYS A 517 -2.38 3.42 10.72
CA LYS A 517 -2.93 2.20 11.32
C LYS A 517 -1.86 1.16 11.61
N ALA A 518 -0.92 0.95 10.71
CA ALA A 518 0.15 -0.03 10.88
C ALA A 518 1.04 0.26 12.09
N VAL A 519 1.34 1.54 12.35
CA VAL A 519 2.15 1.94 13.52
C VAL A 519 1.35 1.98 14.83
N GLY A 520 0.01 1.90 14.77
CA GLY A 520 -0.85 1.77 15.95
C GLY A 520 -0.70 2.88 16.99
N GLY A 521 -0.36 4.10 16.56
CA GLY A 521 -0.12 5.24 17.46
C GLY A 521 1.25 5.24 18.17
N ASN A 522 2.10 4.24 17.94
CA ASN A 522 3.42 4.13 18.58
C ASN A 522 4.50 4.99 17.91
N ALA A 523 4.23 5.49 16.72
CA ALA A 523 5.15 6.31 15.92
C ALA A 523 4.40 7.38 15.15
N ALA A 524 5.11 8.48 14.85
CA ALA A 524 4.61 9.52 13.95
C ALA A 524 4.71 9.06 12.48
N VAL A 525 3.73 9.45 11.66
CA VAL A 525 3.75 9.24 10.21
C VAL A 525 3.75 10.60 9.51
N TYR A 526 4.74 10.85 8.68
CA TYR A 526 4.91 12.08 7.91
C TYR A 526 4.72 11.77 6.42
N ALA A 527 3.70 12.33 5.79
CA ALA A 527 3.43 12.06 4.38
C ALA A 527 4.55 12.64 3.49
N GLY A 528 5.28 11.77 2.79
CA GLY A 528 6.28 12.18 1.81
C GLY A 528 5.62 12.67 0.52
N LEU A 529 5.85 13.92 0.15
CA LEU A 529 5.27 14.58 -1.01
C LEU A 529 6.37 14.95 -2.01
N MET A 530 6.21 14.57 -3.27
CA MET A 530 7.08 15.00 -4.36
C MET A 530 6.59 16.37 -4.85
N PHE A 531 7.21 17.45 -4.36
CA PHE A 531 6.71 18.80 -4.62
C PHE A 531 6.58 19.14 -6.12
N PRO A 532 7.52 18.80 -7.01
CA PRO A 532 7.41 19.07 -8.43
C PRO A 532 6.19 18.44 -9.13
N ASP A 533 5.58 17.41 -8.56
CA ASP A 533 4.41 16.73 -9.12
C ASP A 533 3.09 17.42 -8.73
N LEU A 534 3.10 18.28 -7.70
CA LEU A 534 1.91 18.95 -7.17
C LEU A 534 1.58 20.22 -7.96
N LYS A 535 0.78 20.08 -9.00
CA LYS A 535 0.40 21.18 -9.91
C LYS A 535 -0.95 21.80 -9.51
N GLY A 536 -1.14 23.09 -9.86
CA GLY A 536 -2.39 23.77 -9.62
C GLY A 536 -2.80 23.71 -8.13
N ASP A 537 -3.97 23.15 -7.83
CA ASP A 537 -4.53 22.95 -6.49
C ASP A 537 -4.16 21.58 -5.86
N ASP A 538 -3.25 20.82 -6.49
CA ASP A 538 -2.88 19.48 -5.99
C ASP A 538 -2.09 19.54 -4.68
N LEU A 539 -1.42 20.65 -4.38
CA LEU A 539 -0.75 20.81 -3.08
C LEU A 539 -1.77 20.79 -1.94
N GLU A 540 -2.83 21.60 -2.02
CA GLU A 540 -3.87 21.68 -1.00
C GLU A 540 -4.60 20.33 -0.86
N LYS A 541 -4.94 19.68 -1.98
CA LYS A 541 -5.53 18.33 -1.98
C LYS A 541 -4.63 17.29 -1.32
N ALA A 542 -3.31 17.36 -1.56
CA ALA A 542 -2.34 16.48 -0.93
C ALA A 542 -2.22 16.73 0.58
N LEU A 543 -2.29 17.99 1.01
CA LEU A 543 -2.30 18.38 2.42
C LEU A 543 -3.60 17.89 3.10
N ASP A 544 -4.77 18.11 2.49
CA ASP A 544 -6.06 17.58 2.97
C ASP A 544 -5.97 16.06 3.10
N ALA A 545 -5.53 15.37 2.03
CA ALA A 545 -5.40 13.93 2.03
C ALA A 545 -4.47 13.41 3.13
N ALA A 546 -3.35 14.09 3.38
CA ALA A 546 -2.41 13.70 4.43
C ALA A 546 -2.98 13.94 5.83
N TYR A 547 -3.43 15.15 6.12
CA TYR A 547 -3.84 15.52 7.47
C TYR A 547 -5.16 14.87 7.89
N ASP A 548 -6.15 14.80 7.00
CA ASP A 548 -7.45 14.18 7.28
C ASP A 548 -7.34 12.66 7.52
N ASN A 549 -6.21 12.05 7.09
CA ASN A 549 -5.92 10.64 7.33
C ASN A 549 -4.88 10.39 8.41
N GLY A 550 -4.63 11.39 9.28
CA GLY A 550 -3.88 11.23 10.53
C GLY A 550 -2.37 11.39 10.39
N ALA A 551 -1.86 12.00 9.32
CA ALA A 551 -0.44 12.36 9.24
C ALA A 551 -0.07 13.33 10.37
N SER A 552 1.07 13.09 11.02
CA SER A 552 1.65 14.00 12.01
C SER A 552 2.29 15.24 11.39
N GLY A 553 2.30 15.31 10.07
CA GLY A 553 2.86 16.36 9.25
C GLY A 553 3.15 15.86 7.84
N VAL A 554 3.73 16.73 7.01
CA VAL A 554 4.19 16.39 5.66
C VAL A 554 5.71 16.57 5.54
N SER A 555 6.26 15.94 4.52
CA SER A 555 7.70 15.96 4.22
C SER A 555 7.88 16.19 2.72
N PHE A 556 8.43 17.32 2.34
CA PHE A 556 8.60 17.71 0.93
C PHE A 556 9.94 17.25 0.37
N PHE A 557 9.90 16.50 -0.71
CA PHE A 557 11.08 16.15 -1.51
C PHE A 557 11.16 17.05 -2.76
N ASP A 558 12.37 17.52 -3.09
CA ASP A 558 12.64 18.47 -4.18
C ASP A 558 11.80 19.77 -4.11
N GLY A 559 11.77 20.41 -2.97
CA GLY A 559 11.05 21.67 -2.73
C GLY A 559 10.50 21.74 -1.32
N PRO A 560 9.53 22.62 -1.01
CA PRO A 560 8.90 23.61 -1.88
C PRO A 560 9.76 24.83 -2.19
N ASP A 561 9.44 25.49 -3.28
CA ASP A 561 9.94 26.84 -3.58
C ASP A 561 9.26 27.91 -2.69
N ASP A 562 9.67 29.18 -2.82
CA ASP A 562 9.12 30.27 -2.01
C ASP A 562 7.59 30.41 -2.15
N ALA A 563 7.04 30.16 -3.34
CA ALA A 563 5.62 30.22 -3.58
C ALA A 563 4.89 29.05 -2.91
N GLY A 564 5.46 27.85 -2.98
CA GLY A 564 4.97 26.67 -2.28
C GLY A 564 4.98 26.82 -0.77
N LEU A 565 6.04 27.43 -0.22
CA LEU A 565 6.12 27.77 1.22
C LEU A 565 5.00 28.72 1.66
N GLU A 566 4.71 29.76 0.87
CA GLU A 566 3.60 30.69 1.19
C GLU A 566 2.23 29.99 1.10
N ARG A 567 2.05 29.08 0.15
CA ARG A 567 0.82 28.27 0.06
C ARG A 567 0.66 27.36 1.26
N LEU A 568 1.74 26.69 1.70
CA LEU A 568 1.72 25.88 2.92
C LEU A 568 1.32 26.72 4.13
N LYS A 569 1.92 27.91 4.29
CA LYS A 569 1.59 28.85 5.38
C LYS A 569 0.11 29.21 5.36
N ALA A 570 -0.41 29.65 4.21
CA ALA A 570 -1.81 30.02 4.03
C ALA A 570 -2.74 28.85 4.35
N TYR A 571 -2.37 27.64 3.93
CA TYR A 571 -3.12 26.41 4.24
C TYR A 571 -3.19 26.17 5.75
N LEU A 572 -2.06 26.21 6.44
CA LEU A 572 -1.99 25.98 7.89
C LEU A 572 -2.82 27.01 8.66
N GLU A 573 -2.74 28.29 8.28
CA GLU A 573 -3.52 29.37 8.88
C GLU A 573 -5.04 29.18 8.66
N ASN A 574 -5.45 28.88 7.43
CA ASN A 574 -6.85 28.69 7.07
C ASN A 574 -7.51 27.49 7.76
N HIS A 575 -6.73 26.44 8.06
CA HIS A 575 -7.22 25.22 8.69
C HIS A 575 -6.92 25.17 10.20
N ASN A 576 -6.34 26.24 10.77
CA ASN A 576 -5.94 26.35 12.18
C ASN A 576 -4.93 25.26 12.62
N TYR A 577 -4.02 24.88 11.77
CA TYR A 577 -2.89 24.03 12.12
C TYR A 577 -1.75 24.84 12.72
N ALA A 578 -1.17 24.37 13.81
CA ALA A 578 0.00 24.97 14.45
C ALA A 578 1.25 24.13 14.19
N PRO A 579 2.33 24.73 13.65
CA PRO A 579 3.62 24.03 13.54
C PRO A 579 4.16 23.64 14.92
N LYS A 580 4.65 22.40 15.05
CA LYS A 580 5.33 21.91 16.24
C LYS A 580 6.71 22.57 16.34
N ARG A 581 6.87 23.51 17.29
CA ARG A 581 8.14 24.24 17.54
C ARG A 581 8.93 23.57 18.65
#